data_410ce110876c182fbd33d65be08666cd
#
_entry.id   410ce110876c182fbd33d65be08666cd
#
_cell.length_a   1.000
_cell.length_b   1.000
_cell.length_c   1.000
_cell.angle_alpha   90.00
_cell.angle_beta   90.00
_cell.angle_gamma   90.00
#
_symmetry.space_group_name_H-M   'P 1'
#
loop_
_entity.id
_entity.type
_entity.pdbx_description
1 polymer ?
#
loop_
_entity_poly.entity_id
_entity_poly.type
_entity_poly.pdbx_seq_one_letter_code
_entity_poly.pdbx_strand_id
1 'polypeptide(L)'
;MKTANPARRHLMLCLAALALAVPAAQSPASPLDWLTGEHIKGNGNIKTQSRPLGHFSALSLALPGKLELRLGESESVTIEGDDNLLPLISAVIENGTLKLRPVRNNLQLDTRNLKLVVQARNIERIALGGSGAIEAQRLRAPKLEVNLGGSGTITIGQVDADALAVSLGGSGKLKAGGGAVRRVSVSIGGSGDVELGQVSCDEASVNVAGSGNAMVWPRNALSVSIAGSGDVDYFGDPQVSTTVIGSGRTRRLGSAPR
;
A
#
# COMPACT_ATOMS: atom_id res chain seq x y z
N MET A 1 -58.42 79.55 17.01
CA MET A 1 -59.77 79.04 17.34
C MET A 1 -60.06 77.83 16.40
N LYS A 2 -60.28 76.70 17.06
CA LYS A 2 -61.25 75.67 16.70
C LYS A 2 -61.08 75.09 15.27
N THR A 3 -61.08 73.84 14.99
CA THR A 3 -61.55 72.64 15.69
C THR A 3 -61.31 71.44 14.76
N ALA A 4 -61.08 70.38 15.37
CA ALA A 4 -61.66 69.07 15.08
C ALA A 4 -61.18 68.22 13.94
N ASN A 5 -60.62 67.19 14.40
CA ASN A 5 -60.51 65.81 13.86
C ASN A 5 -61.91 65.29 13.44
N PRO A 6 -62.13 64.46 12.40
CA PRO A 6 -62.04 63.04 12.77
C PRO A 6 -61.76 62.02 11.62
N ALA A 7 -61.66 60.84 12.07
CA ALA A 7 -61.99 59.54 11.45
C ALA A 7 -60.90 58.73 10.79
N ARG A 8 -60.38 57.88 11.63
CA ARG A 8 -59.76 56.61 11.23
C ARG A 8 -60.77 55.73 10.52
N ARG A 9 -60.44 55.35 9.30
CA ARG A 9 -61.10 54.23 8.64
C ARG A 9 -60.08 53.10 8.55
N HIS A 10 -60.38 51.99 9.24
CA HIS A 10 -59.69 50.74 9.16
C HIS A 10 -59.80 50.16 7.76
N LEU A 11 -58.67 49.98 7.09
CA LEU A 11 -58.58 49.18 5.87
C LEU A 11 -57.86 47.91 6.27
N MET A 12 -58.58 46.81 6.42
CA MET A 12 -58.03 45.46 6.56
C MET A 12 -57.45 45.07 5.19
N LEU A 13 -56.15 44.97 5.12
CA LEU A 13 -55.44 44.32 3.99
C LEU A 13 -55.30 42.85 4.30
N CYS A 14 -56.03 42.02 3.57
CA CYS A 14 -55.80 40.58 3.50
C CYS A 14 -54.44 40.34 2.84
N LEU A 15 -53.42 39.93 3.60
CA LEU A 15 -52.18 39.42 3.08
C LEU A 15 -52.42 37.96 2.67
N ALA A 16 -52.61 37.72 1.37
CA ALA A 16 -52.49 36.39 0.80
C ALA A 16 -51.02 36.00 0.82
N ALA A 17 -50.66 35.03 1.64
CA ALA A 17 -49.34 34.39 1.65
C ALA A 17 -49.20 33.55 0.38
N LEU A 18 -48.50 34.05 -0.63
CA LEU A 18 -48.06 33.31 -1.79
C LEU A 18 -46.82 32.49 -1.38
N ALA A 19 -46.99 31.22 -1.07
CA ALA A 19 -45.90 30.29 -0.86
C ALA A 19 -45.14 30.09 -2.17
N LEU A 20 -44.06 30.82 -2.37
CA LEU A 20 -43.07 30.55 -3.40
C LEU A 20 -42.37 29.23 -3.04
N ALA A 21 -42.75 28.14 -3.70
CA ALA A 21 -41.97 26.91 -3.70
C ALA A 21 -40.65 27.22 -4.42
N VAL A 22 -39.60 27.44 -3.64
CA VAL A 22 -38.23 27.50 -4.12
C VAL A 22 -37.86 26.05 -4.49
N PRO A 23 -37.58 25.75 -5.79
CA PRO A 23 -37.03 24.44 -6.09
C PRO A 23 -35.71 24.31 -5.35
N ALA A 24 -35.51 23.18 -4.64
CA ALA A 24 -34.26 22.85 -4.00
C ALA A 24 -33.15 22.90 -5.06
N ALA A 25 -32.39 23.99 -5.07
CA ALA A 25 -31.21 24.08 -5.91
C ALA A 25 -30.28 22.96 -5.48
N GLN A 26 -30.06 22.04 -6.41
CA GLN A 26 -29.00 21.06 -6.27
C GLN A 26 -27.72 21.84 -6.03
N SER A 27 -27.13 21.64 -4.86
CA SER A 27 -25.86 22.27 -4.52
C SER A 27 -24.85 21.93 -5.60
N PRO A 28 -24.19 22.90 -6.25
CA PRO A 28 -23.14 22.59 -7.19
C PRO A 28 -22.05 21.84 -6.42
N ALA A 29 -21.57 20.74 -7.02
CA ALA A 29 -20.43 20.00 -6.51
C ALA A 29 -19.31 20.98 -6.12
N SER A 30 -18.77 20.82 -4.93
CA SER A 30 -17.71 21.71 -4.42
C SER A 30 -16.55 21.77 -5.43
N PRO A 31 -16.00 22.98 -5.72
CA PRO A 31 -14.89 23.09 -6.66
C PRO A 31 -13.61 22.35 -6.23
N LEU A 32 -13.63 21.64 -5.10
CA LEU A 32 -12.55 20.83 -4.56
C LEU A 32 -12.74 19.32 -4.75
N ASP A 33 -13.86 18.86 -5.32
CA ASP A 33 -14.12 17.43 -5.54
C ASP A 33 -13.08 16.75 -6.44
N TRP A 34 -12.41 17.52 -7.30
CA TRP A 34 -11.30 17.02 -8.12
C TRP A 34 -10.02 16.72 -7.32
N LEU A 35 -9.87 17.28 -6.09
CA LEU A 35 -8.73 17.05 -5.19
C LEU A 35 -8.94 15.84 -4.27
N THR A 36 -10.19 15.46 -4.00
CA THR A 36 -10.50 14.42 -3.01
C THR A 36 -10.65 13.03 -3.58
N GLY A 37 -10.70 12.87 -4.91
CA GLY A 37 -10.95 11.58 -5.57
C GLY A 37 -12.39 11.07 -5.38
N GLU A 38 -12.85 10.27 -6.30
CA GLU A 38 -14.17 9.63 -6.22
C GLU A 38 -14.09 8.41 -5.30
N HIS A 39 -14.83 8.43 -4.17
CA HIS A 39 -14.92 7.31 -3.25
C HIS A 39 -16.12 6.42 -3.62
N ILE A 40 -15.87 5.16 -3.93
CA ILE A 40 -16.93 4.19 -4.19
C ILE A 40 -16.91 3.12 -3.12
N LYS A 41 -18.01 3.03 -2.37
CA LYS A 41 -18.18 2.03 -1.32
C LYS A 41 -18.73 0.73 -1.87
N GLY A 42 -18.20 -0.40 -1.37
CA GLY A 42 -18.72 -1.72 -1.63
C GLY A 42 -20.16 -1.89 -1.12
N ASN A 43 -20.98 -2.60 -1.88
CA ASN A 43 -22.41 -2.81 -1.58
C ASN A 43 -22.68 -4.06 -0.73
N GLY A 44 -21.66 -4.84 -0.38
CA GLY A 44 -21.75 -6.05 0.43
C GLY A 44 -22.12 -7.33 -0.35
N ASN A 45 -22.45 -7.24 -1.63
CA ASN A 45 -22.75 -8.41 -2.48
C ASN A 45 -21.45 -8.98 -3.04
N ILE A 46 -20.92 -10.01 -2.41
CA ILE A 46 -19.63 -10.58 -2.80
C ILE A 46 -19.77 -11.48 -4.02
N LYS A 47 -18.93 -11.25 -5.02
CA LYS A 47 -18.76 -12.10 -6.20
C LYS A 47 -17.30 -12.42 -6.45
N THR A 48 -17.07 -13.53 -7.13
CA THR A 48 -15.73 -13.98 -7.53
C THR A 48 -15.63 -13.95 -9.05
N GLN A 49 -14.54 -13.38 -9.55
CA GLN A 49 -14.21 -13.34 -10.96
C GLN A 49 -12.79 -13.86 -11.18
N SER A 50 -12.62 -14.86 -12.05
CA SER A 50 -11.31 -15.35 -12.48
C SER A 50 -11.01 -14.89 -13.90
N ARG A 51 -9.77 -14.45 -14.13
CA ARG A 51 -9.27 -13.98 -15.42
C ARG A 51 -7.97 -14.71 -15.74
N PRO A 52 -7.89 -15.47 -16.84
CA PRO A 52 -6.61 -15.99 -17.32
C PRO A 52 -5.73 -14.82 -17.75
N LEU A 53 -4.44 -14.96 -17.54
CA LEU A 53 -3.45 -13.93 -17.84
C LEU A 53 -2.38 -14.46 -18.81
N GLY A 54 -1.75 -13.57 -19.54
CA GLY A 54 -0.51 -13.86 -20.25
C GLY A 54 0.68 -13.89 -19.28
N HIS A 55 1.88 -14.11 -19.82
CA HIS A 55 3.11 -14.20 -19.04
C HIS A 55 3.50 -12.86 -18.40
N PHE A 56 3.88 -12.91 -17.12
CA PHE A 56 4.46 -11.79 -16.37
C PHE A 56 5.48 -12.31 -15.34
N SER A 57 6.48 -11.51 -15.04
CA SER A 57 7.49 -11.76 -13.99
C SER A 57 7.51 -10.68 -12.93
N ALA A 58 6.66 -9.67 -13.04
CA ALA A 58 6.52 -8.60 -12.07
C ALA A 58 5.05 -8.37 -11.70
N LEU A 59 4.81 -8.05 -10.43
CA LEU A 59 3.49 -7.77 -9.86
C LEU A 59 3.47 -6.37 -9.25
N SER A 60 2.45 -5.59 -9.59
CA SER A 60 2.19 -4.28 -8.99
C SER A 60 0.76 -4.21 -8.47
N LEU A 61 0.61 -3.97 -7.16
CA LEU A 61 -0.68 -3.81 -6.49
C LEU A 61 -0.84 -2.36 -6.02
N ALA A 62 -1.89 -1.71 -6.49
CA ALA A 62 -2.31 -0.38 -6.06
C ALA A 62 -3.79 -0.37 -5.65
N LEU A 63 -4.23 -1.43 -4.97
CA LEU A 63 -5.59 -1.61 -4.48
C LEU A 63 -5.57 -1.80 -2.96
N PRO A 64 -6.61 -1.40 -2.24
CA PRO A 64 -6.83 -1.85 -0.88
C PRO A 64 -7.17 -3.36 -0.90
N GLY A 65 -7.00 -4.03 0.24
CA GLY A 65 -7.33 -5.45 0.37
C GLY A 65 -6.11 -6.36 0.40
N LYS A 66 -6.38 -7.66 0.35
CA LYS A 66 -5.36 -8.69 0.54
C LYS A 66 -5.12 -9.44 -0.77
N LEU A 67 -3.85 -9.50 -1.19
CA LEU A 67 -3.41 -10.30 -2.32
C LEU A 67 -2.58 -11.48 -1.83
N GLU A 68 -2.98 -12.68 -2.21
CA GLU A 68 -2.20 -13.90 -2.05
C GLU A 68 -1.50 -14.23 -3.37
N LEU A 69 -0.18 -14.26 -3.34
CA LEU A 69 0.66 -14.64 -4.48
C LEU A 69 1.09 -16.10 -4.34
N ARG A 70 0.71 -16.90 -5.32
CA ARG A 70 1.04 -18.33 -5.40
C ARG A 70 1.89 -18.60 -6.63
N LEU A 71 2.99 -19.31 -6.46
CA LEU A 71 3.77 -19.80 -7.59
C LEU A 71 3.23 -21.15 -8.05
N GLY A 72 3.08 -21.31 -9.36
CA GLY A 72 2.52 -22.51 -9.99
C GLY A 72 2.75 -22.52 -11.51
N GLU A 73 2.12 -23.45 -12.20
CA GLU A 73 2.30 -23.62 -13.65
C GLU A 73 1.40 -22.72 -14.50
N SER A 74 0.34 -22.16 -13.93
CA SER A 74 -0.62 -21.31 -14.62
C SER A 74 -0.47 -19.84 -14.21
N GLU A 75 -0.94 -18.95 -15.08
CA GLU A 75 -0.95 -17.51 -14.84
C GLU A 75 -2.39 -17.00 -14.88
N SER A 76 -2.86 -16.55 -13.73
CA SER A 76 -4.24 -16.10 -13.57
C SER A 76 -4.39 -15.14 -12.38
N VAL A 77 -5.46 -14.38 -12.38
CA VAL A 77 -5.93 -13.63 -11.21
C VAL A 77 -7.37 -13.99 -10.91
N THR A 78 -7.64 -14.29 -9.66
CA THR A 78 -8.99 -14.43 -9.11
C THR A 78 -9.24 -13.27 -8.16
N ILE A 79 -10.33 -12.56 -8.37
CA ILE A 79 -10.73 -11.38 -7.60
C ILE A 79 -12.06 -11.70 -6.94
N GLU A 80 -12.11 -11.65 -5.62
CA GLU A 80 -13.29 -11.77 -4.79
C GLU A 80 -13.55 -10.44 -4.09
N GLY A 81 -14.75 -9.91 -4.23
CA GLY A 81 -15.12 -8.62 -3.64
C GLY A 81 -16.54 -8.20 -4.01
N ASP A 82 -16.88 -6.99 -3.59
CA ASP A 82 -18.18 -6.38 -3.85
C ASP A 82 -18.45 -6.27 -5.37
N ASP A 83 -19.61 -6.73 -5.83
CA ASP A 83 -19.93 -6.85 -7.26
C ASP A 83 -19.95 -5.49 -7.99
N ASN A 84 -20.27 -4.42 -7.29
CA ASN A 84 -20.21 -3.07 -7.83
C ASN A 84 -18.77 -2.53 -7.98
N LEU A 85 -17.80 -3.13 -7.27
CA LEU A 85 -16.39 -2.72 -7.34
C LEU A 85 -15.58 -3.53 -8.36
N LEU A 86 -15.97 -4.78 -8.66
CA LEU A 86 -15.25 -5.65 -9.60
C LEU A 86 -15.02 -5.02 -10.99
N PRO A 87 -16.00 -4.31 -11.60
CA PRO A 87 -15.80 -3.63 -12.89
C PRO A 87 -14.82 -2.46 -12.81
N LEU A 88 -14.55 -1.94 -11.61
CA LEU A 88 -13.66 -0.81 -11.36
C LEU A 88 -12.22 -1.23 -11.08
N ILE A 89 -11.95 -2.53 -11.09
CA ILE A 89 -10.62 -3.10 -10.90
C ILE A 89 -10.03 -3.50 -12.25
N SER A 90 -8.92 -2.87 -12.59
CA SER A 90 -8.11 -3.19 -13.76
C SER A 90 -7.05 -4.23 -13.41
N ALA A 91 -6.96 -5.28 -14.21
CA ALA A 91 -5.92 -6.30 -14.15
C ALA A 91 -5.30 -6.41 -15.56
N VAL A 92 -4.19 -5.74 -15.78
CA VAL A 92 -3.55 -5.65 -17.11
C VAL A 92 -2.07 -5.97 -17.00
N ILE A 93 -1.51 -6.59 -18.05
CA ILE A 93 -0.08 -6.83 -18.16
C ILE A 93 0.51 -5.75 -19.07
N GLU A 94 1.43 -4.98 -18.52
CA GLU A 94 2.17 -3.96 -19.24
C GLU A 94 3.67 -4.16 -18.99
N ASN A 95 4.43 -4.36 -20.07
CA ASN A 95 5.88 -4.59 -20.02
C ASN A 95 6.29 -5.72 -19.05
N GLY A 96 5.59 -6.87 -19.12
CA GLY A 96 5.85 -8.02 -18.24
C GLY A 96 5.44 -7.84 -16.77
N THR A 97 4.73 -6.77 -16.45
CA THR A 97 4.22 -6.47 -15.12
C THR A 97 2.71 -6.60 -15.07
N LEU A 98 2.19 -7.49 -14.22
CA LEU A 98 0.77 -7.52 -13.88
C LEU A 98 0.45 -6.32 -12.97
N LYS A 99 -0.33 -5.38 -13.47
CA LYS A 99 -0.79 -4.21 -12.73
C LYS A 99 -2.23 -4.39 -12.28
N LEU A 100 -2.43 -4.42 -10.97
CA LEU A 100 -3.72 -4.47 -10.30
C LEU A 100 -4.00 -3.10 -9.68
N ARG A 101 -4.89 -2.34 -10.30
CA ARG A 101 -5.16 -0.95 -9.93
C ARG A 101 -6.61 -0.55 -10.22
N PRO A 102 -7.13 0.54 -9.67
CA PRO A 102 -8.40 1.08 -10.11
C PRO A 102 -8.34 1.45 -11.60
N VAL A 103 -9.46 1.36 -12.30
CA VAL A 103 -9.56 1.73 -13.74
C VAL A 103 -9.26 3.21 -14.00
N ARG A 104 -9.38 4.05 -12.97
CA ARG A 104 -9.04 5.50 -13.00
C ARG A 104 -8.18 5.84 -11.78
N ASN A 105 -7.18 6.71 -11.96
CA ASN A 105 -6.21 7.04 -10.91
C ASN A 105 -6.80 7.83 -9.73
N ASN A 106 -7.91 8.55 -9.93
CA ASN A 106 -8.61 9.31 -8.89
C ASN A 106 -9.73 8.53 -8.21
N LEU A 107 -9.82 7.21 -8.43
CA LEU A 107 -10.85 6.37 -7.84
C LEU A 107 -10.31 5.68 -6.58
N GLN A 108 -10.99 5.90 -5.47
CA GLN A 108 -10.73 5.22 -4.21
C GLN A 108 -11.83 4.20 -3.92
N LEU A 109 -11.44 2.94 -3.77
CA LEU A 109 -12.34 1.84 -3.46
C LEU A 109 -12.39 1.65 -1.95
N ASP A 110 -13.56 1.88 -1.35
CA ASP A 110 -13.81 1.62 0.07
C ASP A 110 -14.45 0.24 0.23
N THR A 111 -13.61 -0.75 0.50
CA THR A 111 -14.02 -2.14 0.72
C THR A 111 -13.16 -2.80 1.79
N ARG A 112 -13.78 -3.72 2.55
CA ARG A 112 -13.09 -4.59 3.52
C ARG A 112 -12.98 -6.04 3.03
N ASN A 113 -13.64 -6.36 1.92
CA ASN A 113 -13.82 -7.73 1.45
C ASN A 113 -13.03 -8.05 0.18
N LEU A 114 -12.13 -7.15 -0.27
CA LEU A 114 -11.37 -7.38 -1.48
C LEU A 114 -10.22 -8.37 -1.21
N LYS A 115 -10.33 -9.54 -1.83
CA LYS A 115 -9.30 -10.56 -1.85
C LYS A 115 -8.89 -10.84 -3.28
N LEU A 116 -7.60 -10.95 -3.50
CA LEU A 116 -7.01 -11.28 -4.79
C LEU A 116 -6.13 -12.52 -4.62
N VAL A 117 -6.24 -13.47 -5.52
CA VAL A 117 -5.32 -14.60 -5.62
C VAL A 117 -4.65 -14.52 -6.99
N VAL A 118 -3.36 -14.32 -7.00
CA VAL A 118 -2.55 -14.28 -8.23
C VAL A 118 -1.72 -15.56 -8.30
N GLN A 119 -1.86 -16.28 -9.41
CA GLN A 119 -0.98 -17.39 -9.76
C GLN A 119 0.03 -16.92 -10.79
N ALA A 120 1.30 -17.23 -10.59
CA ALA A 120 2.41 -16.87 -11.47
C ALA A 120 3.42 -18.02 -11.57
N ARG A 121 4.14 -18.12 -12.68
CA ARG A 121 5.20 -19.12 -12.84
C ARG A 121 6.48 -18.71 -12.12
N ASN A 122 6.85 -17.46 -12.24
CA ASN A 122 8.00 -16.86 -11.59
C ASN A 122 7.69 -15.40 -11.26
N ILE A 123 8.34 -14.89 -10.22
CA ILE A 123 8.25 -13.48 -9.84
C ILE A 123 9.65 -12.98 -9.48
N GLU A 124 10.05 -11.92 -10.14
CA GLU A 124 11.33 -11.22 -9.93
C GLU A 124 11.14 -9.83 -9.30
N ARG A 125 9.92 -9.26 -9.43
CA ARG A 125 9.62 -7.96 -8.84
C ARG A 125 8.22 -7.92 -8.25
N ILE A 126 8.13 -7.35 -7.05
CA ILE A 126 6.86 -7.05 -6.37
C ILE A 126 6.84 -5.57 -6.03
N ALA A 127 5.77 -4.87 -6.39
CA ALA A 127 5.53 -3.49 -6.02
C ALA A 127 4.17 -3.36 -5.34
N LEU A 128 4.13 -2.76 -4.17
CA LEU A 128 2.91 -2.43 -3.45
C LEU A 128 2.83 -0.91 -3.25
N GLY A 129 1.79 -0.31 -3.81
CA GLY A 129 1.45 1.09 -3.59
C GLY A 129 0.18 1.20 -2.76
N GLY A 130 0.17 2.10 -1.75
CA GLY A 130 -1.01 2.33 -0.91
C GLY A 130 -1.05 1.50 0.37
N SER A 131 -2.24 1.00 0.76
CA SER A 131 -2.52 0.37 2.06
C SER A 131 -2.85 -1.13 1.99
N GLY A 132 -2.75 -1.74 0.82
CA GLY A 132 -3.04 -3.16 0.64
C GLY A 132 -2.04 -4.08 1.34
N ALA A 133 -2.30 -5.39 1.27
CA ALA A 133 -1.39 -6.41 1.77
C ALA A 133 -1.06 -7.43 0.67
N ILE A 134 0.21 -7.82 0.58
CA ILE A 134 0.66 -8.93 -0.29
C ILE A 134 1.23 -10.03 0.59
N GLU A 135 0.74 -11.25 0.41
CA GLU A 135 1.27 -12.43 1.05
C GLU A 135 1.76 -13.43 0.01
N ALA A 136 2.98 -13.92 0.16
CA ALA A 136 3.56 -15.00 -0.64
C ALA A 136 4.13 -16.08 0.28
N GLN A 137 3.83 -17.36 0.00
CA GLN A 137 4.37 -18.46 0.84
C GLN A 137 5.86 -18.67 0.59
N ARG A 138 6.25 -18.71 -0.66
CA ARG A 138 7.65 -18.88 -1.08
C ARG A 138 7.92 -18.10 -2.35
N LEU A 139 9.07 -17.44 -2.40
CA LEU A 139 9.59 -16.80 -3.59
C LEU A 139 11.00 -17.31 -3.88
N ARG A 140 11.23 -17.67 -5.14
CA ARG A 140 12.54 -18.09 -5.63
C ARG A 140 12.85 -17.40 -6.94
N ALA A 141 13.96 -16.65 -6.97
CA ALA A 141 14.41 -15.97 -8.18
C ALA A 141 15.93 -15.69 -8.08
N PRO A 142 16.66 -15.61 -9.19
CA PRO A 142 18.06 -15.15 -9.15
C PRO A 142 18.17 -13.76 -8.54
N LYS A 143 17.26 -12.85 -8.91
CA LYS A 143 17.14 -11.51 -8.35
C LYS A 143 15.69 -11.22 -8.00
N LEU A 144 15.44 -10.84 -6.75
CA LEU A 144 14.12 -10.41 -6.28
C LEU A 144 14.17 -8.94 -5.88
N GLU A 145 13.28 -8.13 -6.46
CA GLU A 145 13.07 -6.73 -6.08
C GLU A 145 11.73 -6.57 -5.40
N VAL A 146 11.73 -5.96 -4.22
CA VAL A 146 10.50 -5.67 -3.46
C VAL A 146 10.42 -4.18 -3.17
N ASN A 147 9.41 -3.53 -3.74
CA ASN A 147 9.18 -2.10 -3.60
C ASN A 147 7.87 -1.87 -2.85
N LEU A 148 7.92 -1.16 -1.74
CA LEU A 148 6.75 -0.81 -0.93
C LEU A 148 6.67 0.71 -0.79
N GLY A 149 5.62 1.29 -1.37
CA GLY A 149 5.28 2.70 -1.25
C GLY A 149 3.95 2.88 -0.48
N GLY A 150 3.96 3.63 0.60
CA GLY A 150 2.76 3.87 1.41
C GLY A 150 2.77 3.17 2.76
N SER A 151 1.61 2.66 3.20
CA SER A 151 1.41 2.07 4.54
C SER A 151 1.00 0.59 4.50
N GLY A 152 1.14 -0.04 3.36
CA GLY A 152 0.78 -1.45 3.16
C GLY A 152 1.74 -2.43 3.81
N THR A 153 1.44 -3.71 3.68
CA THR A 153 2.27 -4.78 4.25
C THR A 153 2.61 -5.83 3.19
N ILE A 154 3.88 -6.26 3.15
CA ILE A 154 4.31 -7.40 2.34
C ILE A 154 4.85 -8.47 3.28
N THR A 155 4.29 -9.67 3.21
CA THR A 155 4.74 -10.83 3.99
C THR A 155 5.15 -11.94 3.05
N ILE A 156 6.39 -12.43 3.19
CA ILE A 156 6.94 -13.54 2.43
C ILE A 156 7.32 -14.65 3.41
N GLY A 157 6.77 -15.84 3.25
CA GLY A 157 7.09 -16.97 4.13
C GLY A 157 8.54 -17.40 3.98
N GLN A 158 9.00 -17.61 2.75
CA GLN A 158 10.39 -18.03 2.46
C GLN A 158 10.93 -17.33 1.20
N VAL A 159 12.18 -16.87 1.26
CA VAL A 159 12.90 -16.22 0.15
C VAL A 159 14.18 -16.99 -0.15
N ASP A 160 14.34 -17.43 -1.40
CA ASP A 160 15.56 -18.05 -1.90
C ASP A 160 16.03 -17.27 -3.14
N ALA A 161 17.14 -16.54 -3.04
CA ALA A 161 17.63 -15.68 -4.13
C ALA A 161 19.15 -15.49 -4.08
N ASP A 162 19.78 -15.16 -5.22
CA ASP A 162 21.16 -14.67 -5.20
C ASP A 162 21.20 -13.21 -4.72
N ALA A 163 20.20 -12.39 -5.09
CA ALA A 163 20.12 -11.01 -4.65
C ALA A 163 18.67 -10.64 -4.28
N LEU A 164 18.50 -10.00 -3.13
CA LEU A 164 17.25 -9.39 -2.67
C LEU A 164 17.46 -7.89 -2.51
N ALA A 165 16.72 -7.11 -3.27
CA ALA A 165 16.67 -5.66 -3.14
C ALA A 165 15.31 -5.22 -2.58
N VAL A 166 15.33 -4.49 -1.48
CA VAL A 166 14.14 -3.95 -0.81
C VAL A 166 14.21 -2.43 -0.80
N SER A 167 13.15 -1.81 -1.31
CA SER A 167 12.96 -0.36 -1.24
C SER A 167 11.63 -0.07 -0.56
N LEU A 168 11.69 0.63 0.58
CA LEU A 168 10.52 1.00 1.36
C LEU A 168 10.43 2.52 1.49
N GLY A 169 9.36 3.09 0.93
CA GLY A 169 9.03 4.51 1.04
C GLY A 169 7.71 4.69 1.78
N GLY A 170 7.74 5.36 2.93
CA GLY A 170 6.54 5.58 3.75
C GLY A 170 6.59 4.89 5.11
N SER A 171 5.46 4.33 5.56
CA SER A 171 5.30 3.73 6.89
C SER A 171 4.85 2.26 6.84
N GLY A 172 5.01 1.63 5.70
CA GLY A 172 4.62 0.24 5.50
C GLY A 172 5.57 -0.76 6.17
N LYS A 173 5.24 -2.05 6.06
CA LYS A 173 6.00 -3.14 6.68
C LYS A 173 6.33 -4.24 5.68
N LEU A 174 7.58 -4.68 5.67
CA LEU A 174 8.00 -5.87 4.95
C LEU A 174 8.54 -6.90 5.94
N LYS A 175 8.06 -8.14 5.82
CA LYS A 175 8.53 -9.26 6.62
C LYS A 175 8.84 -10.47 5.75
N ALA A 176 9.98 -11.12 5.98
CA ALA A 176 10.27 -12.45 5.46
C ALA A 176 10.51 -13.43 6.62
N GLY A 177 9.82 -14.58 6.58
CA GLY A 177 9.80 -15.58 7.65
C GLY A 177 10.98 -16.54 7.62
N GLY A 178 11.75 -16.59 6.53
CA GLY A 178 12.94 -17.45 6.41
C GLY A 178 13.52 -17.46 5.01
N GLY A 179 14.61 -18.21 4.83
CA GLY A 179 15.26 -18.41 3.55
C GLY A 179 16.76 -18.11 3.56
N ALA A 180 17.35 -18.16 2.36
CA ALA A 180 18.75 -17.84 2.15
C ALA A 180 18.94 -16.96 0.92
N VAL A 181 19.75 -15.94 1.08
CA VAL A 181 20.05 -14.96 0.03
C VAL A 181 21.56 -14.69 0.05
N ARG A 182 22.20 -14.54 -1.09
CA ARG A 182 23.64 -14.20 -1.07
C ARG A 182 23.85 -12.73 -0.70
N ARG A 183 23.13 -11.81 -1.34
CA ARG A 183 23.24 -10.37 -1.08
C ARG A 183 21.89 -9.75 -0.82
N VAL A 184 21.82 -9.01 0.28
CA VAL A 184 20.63 -8.23 0.65
C VAL A 184 20.98 -6.74 0.58
N SER A 185 20.13 -5.97 -0.11
CA SER A 185 20.18 -4.51 -0.12
C SER A 185 18.84 -3.95 0.36
N VAL A 186 18.87 -3.17 1.42
CA VAL A 186 17.68 -2.53 1.99
C VAL A 186 17.83 -1.02 1.94
N SER A 187 16.82 -0.34 1.43
CA SER A 187 16.73 1.12 1.43
C SER A 187 15.38 1.54 2.02
N ILE A 188 15.40 2.26 3.12
CA ILE A 188 14.20 2.75 3.81
C ILE A 188 14.21 4.28 3.77
N GLY A 189 13.15 4.84 3.18
CA GLY A 189 12.86 6.28 3.18
C GLY A 189 11.55 6.53 3.94
N GLY A 190 11.63 6.96 5.19
CA GLY A 190 10.43 7.20 6.01
C GLY A 190 10.48 6.52 7.38
N SER A 191 9.36 5.93 7.81
CA SER A 191 9.20 5.36 9.15
C SER A 191 8.74 3.88 9.14
N GLY A 192 8.86 3.21 8.02
CA GLY A 192 8.46 1.82 7.89
C GLY A 192 9.51 0.82 8.36
N ASP A 193 9.13 -0.45 8.46
CA ASP A 193 9.95 -1.51 9.01
C ASP A 193 10.26 -2.61 7.99
N VAL A 194 11.49 -3.10 8.00
CA VAL A 194 11.95 -4.25 7.18
C VAL A 194 12.48 -5.34 8.09
N GLU A 195 11.73 -6.45 8.22
CA GLU A 195 12.07 -7.61 9.06
C GLU A 195 12.61 -8.77 8.20
N LEU A 196 13.92 -8.87 8.06
CA LEU A 196 14.64 -9.95 7.40
C LEU A 196 15.51 -10.76 8.36
N GLY A 197 15.28 -10.66 9.66
CA GLY A 197 16.09 -11.34 10.68
C GLY A 197 16.04 -12.87 10.62
N GLN A 198 15.09 -13.47 9.90
CA GLN A 198 15.00 -14.91 9.67
C GLN A 198 15.60 -15.35 8.33
N VAL A 199 16.04 -14.40 7.50
CA VAL A 199 16.67 -14.66 6.20
C VAL A 199 18.17 -14.56 6.33
N SER A 200 18.88 -15.68 6.23
CA SER A 200 20.34 -15.66 6.26
C SER A 200 20.90 -15.09 4.96
N CYS A 201 21.92 -14.23 5.05
CA CYS A 201 22.62 -13.76 3.86
C CYS A 201 24.13 -13.74 4.08
N ASP A 202 24.90 -13.72 2.98
CA ASP A 202 26.37 -13.59 3.09
C ASP A 202 26.71 -12.11 3.38
N GLU A 203 26.10 -11.19 2.64
CA GLU A 203 26.36 -9.76 2.74
C GLU A 203 25.05 -8.97 2.82
N ALA A 204 25.00 -7.96 3.68
CA ALA A 204 23.89 -7.02 3.75
C ALA A 204 24.37 -5.56 3.67
N SER A 205 23.62 -4.77 2.91
CA SER A 205 23.75 -3.30 2.86
C SER A 205 22.41 -2.67 3.24
N VAL A 206 22.40 -1.84 4.27
CA VAL A 206 21.19 -1.23 4.82
C VAL A 206 21.35 0.27 4.85
N ASN A 207 20.48 0.98 4.15
CA ASN A 207 20.43 2.44 4.13
C ASN A 207 19.07 2.90 4.71
N VAL A 208 19.11 3.71 5.76
CA VAL A 208 17.91 4.28 6.40
C VAL A 208 17.98 5.79 6.35
N ALA A 209 16.99 6.39 5.67
CA ALA A 209 16.77 7.83 5.66
C ALA A 209 15.44 8.14 6.34
N GLY A 210 15.46 8.49 7.61
CA GLY A 210 14.27 8.75 8.42
C GLY A 210 14.28 8.06 9.77
N SER A 211 13.13 7.48 10.18
CA SER A 211 12.95 6.83 11.47
C SER A 211 12.53 5.36 11.36
N GLY A 212 12.65 4.78 10.19
CA GLY A 212 12.31 3.38 9.94
C GLY A 212 13.36 2.43 10.49
N ASN A 213 12.99 1.15 10.68
CA ASN A 213 13.86 0.15 11.27
C ASN A 213 14.11 -1.00 10.31
N ALA A 214 15.30 -1.59 10.41
CA ALA A 214 15.64 -2.78 9.66
C ALA A 214 16.20 -3.87 10.59
N MET A 215 15.85 -5.12 10.30
CA MET A 215 16.43 -6.28 10.95
C MET A 215 16.97 -7.23 9.88
N VAL A 216 18.26 -7.63 9.98
CA VAL A 216 18.94 -8.48 8.99
C VAL A 216 19.81 -9.56 9.68
N TRP A 217 20.17 -10.60 8.91
CA TRP A 217 21.06 -11.67 9.40
C TRP A 217 22.21 -11.96 8.43
N PRO A 218 23.19 -11.05 8.33
CA PRO A 218 24.41 -11.26 7.53
C PRO A 218 25.41 -12.19 8.23
N ARG A 219 26.10 -13.00 7.44
CA ARG A 219 27.14 -13.92 7.92
C ARG A 219 28.55 -13.33 7.82
N ASN A 220 28.86 -12.63 6.72
CA ASN A 220 30.23 -12.20 6.39
C ASN A 220 30.41 -10.68 6.54
N ALA A 221 29.52 -9.88 5.95
CA ALA A 221 29.65 -8.42 5.95
C ALA A 221 28.33 -7.69 6.13
N LEU A 222 28.35 -6.59 6.88
CA LEU A 222 27.24 -5.67 7.07
C LEU A 222 27.69 -4.23 6.88
N SER A 223 27.12 -3.55 5.90
CA SER A 223 27.28 -2.10 5.71
C SER A 223 26.00 -1.39 6.10
N VAL A 224 26.07 -0.43 7.01
CA VAL A 224 24.93 0.34 7.50
C VAL A 224 25.16 1.83 7.31
N SER A 225 24.21 2.51 6.74
CA SER A 225 24.16 3.97 6.67
C SER A 225 22.82 4.46 7.21
N ILE A 226 22.84 5.29 8.24
CA ILE A 226 21.64 5.85 8.86
C ILE A 226 21.73 7.38 8.81
N ALA A 227 20.71 8.00 8.20
CA ALA A 227 20.49 9.44 8.24
C ALA A 227 19.15 9.72 8.92
N GLY A 228 19.14 9.96 10.23
CA GLY A 228 17.92 10.16 11.02
C GLY A 228 17.94 9.45 12.37
N SER A 229 16.80 8.89 12.76
CA SER A 229 16.58 8.26 14.08
C SER A 229 16.21 6.78 13.99
N GLY A 230 16.29 6.18 12.82
CA GLY A 230 15.97 4.76 12.63
C GLY A 230 17.04 3.86 13.20
N ASP A 231 16.68 2.62 13.53
CA ASP A 231 17.57 1.61 14.09
C ASP A 231 17.79 0.45 13.10
N VAL A 232 18.99 -0.13 13.13
CA VAL A 232 19.33 -1.35 12.39
C VAL A 232 19.77 -2.43 13.37
N ASP A 233 18.96 -3.45 13.49
CA ASP A 233 19.24 -4.64 14.29
C ASP A 233 19.80 -5.77 13.43
N TYR A 234 20.75 -6.54 13.94
CA TYR A 234 21.28 -7.66 13.19
C TYR A 234 21.64 -8.87 14.05
N PHE A 235 21.56 -10.05 13.43
CA PHE A 235 22.10 -11.31 13.97
C PHE A 235 23.43 -11.66 13.30
N GLY A 236 24.15 -12.61 13.87
CA GLY A 236 25.43 -13.06 13.33
C GLY A 236 26.66 -12.35 13.92
N ASP A 237 27.79 -12.61 13.29
CA ASP A 237 29.09 -12.02 13.66
C ASP A 237 29.84 -11.52 12.41
N PRO A 238 29.20 -10.70 11.57
CA PRO A 238 29.80 -10.17 10.35
C PRO A 238 30.85 -9.09 10.64
N GLN A 239 31.67 -8.78 9.63
CA GLN A 239 32.42 -7.52 9.63
C GLN A 239 31.44 -6.35 9.43
N VAL A 240 31.38 -5.43 10.39
CA VAL A 240 30.41 -4.33 10.39
C VAL A 240 31.08 -3.02 10.07
N SER A 241 30.54 -2.31 9.05
CA SER A 241 30.86 -0.91 8.76
C SER A 241 29.59 -0.07 8.96
N THR A 242 29.65 0.91 9.85
CA THR A 242 28.48 1.74 10.19
C THR A 242 28.82 3.22 10.07
N THR A 243 27.94 3.95 9.38
CA THR A 243 27.93 5.41 9.33
C THR A 243 26.57 5.91 9.82
N VAL A 244 26.56 6.75 10.87
CA VAL A 244 25.32 7.29 11.44
C VAL A 244 25.39 8.82 11.49
N ILE A 245 24.38 9.44 10.91
CA ILE A 245 24.14 10.91 10.98
C ILE A 245 22.76 11.07 11.64
N GLY A 246 22.74 11.40 12.92
CA GLY A 246 21.50 11.51 13.71
C GLY A 246 21.54 10.73 15.01
N SER A 247 20.37 10.25 15.46
CA SER A 247 20.18 9.55 16.74
C SER A 247 19.96 8.03 16.58
N GLY A 248 20.02 7.53 15.37
CA GLY A 248 19.83 6.11 15.08
C GLY A 248 20.97 5.24 15.60
N ARG A 249 20.73 3.95 15.70
CA ARG A 249 21.68 2.97 16.27
C ARG A 249 21.75 1.71 15.44
N THR A 250 22.95 1.10 15.47
CA THR A 250 23.15 -0.26 14.97
C THR A 250 23.40 -1.18 16.16
N ARG A 251 22.63 -2.27 16.29
CA ARG A 251 22.66 -3.16 17.45
C ARG A 251 22.70 -4.63 17.05
N ARG A 252 23.62 -5.38 17.64
CA ARG A 252 23.67 -6.84 17.52
C ARG A 252 22.70 -7.48 18.49
N LEU A 253 21.84 -8.39 18.02
CA LEU A 253 20.85 -9.10 18.83
C LEU A 253 21.35 -10.47 19.33
N GLY A 254 22.25 -11.11 18.60
CA GLY A 254 22.76 -12.43 18.94
C GLY A 254 23.44 -13.12 17.77
N SER A 255 23.84 -14.38 17.92
CA SER A 255 24.49 -15.14 16.84
C SER A 255 23.53 -15.69 15.81
N ALA A 256 22.29 -15.98 16.19
CA ALA A 256 21.22 -16.45 15.29
C ALA A 256 19.83 -16.03 15.81
N PRO A 257 18.83 -15.91 14.93
CA PRO A 257 17.43 -15.73 15.34
C PRO A 257 16.92 -17.00 16.03
N ARG A 258 15.96 -16.83 16.94
CA ARG A 258 15.27 -17.92 17.65
C ARG A 258 14.01 -18.34 16.91
#